data_bc61be53460323e0391f507679fb44cc
#
_entry.id   bc61be53460323e0391f507679fb44cc
#
_cell.length_a   1.000
_cell.length_b   1.000
_cell.length_c   1.000
_cell.angle_alpha   90.00
_cell.angle_beta   90.00
_cell.angle_gamma   90.00
#
_symmetry.space_group_name_H-M   'P 1'
#
loop_
_entity.id
_entity.type
_entity.pdbx_description
1 polymer ?
#
loop_
_entity_poly.entity_id
_entity_poly.type
_entity_poly.pdbx_seq_one_letter_code
_entity_poly.pdbx_strand_id
1 'polypeptide(L)'
;MNSTSFRSCCFATASLLAVLPVAFAETPPASQPPVIRMAPAAAGLPALPAVLRNETQDQQDARLQWFREARFGLFIHWGVYAVPAGSWQGKPTGAEWIMNQGKIPVADYRAFARQFTAAKYDPEAWAQLAADAGIKYVVITAKHHDGFTLYDSAFSDWNAVKASGAQRDLIKPLAEAVRKHGLKFGTYYSQSQDWVNLGGGKGKTEPWDEAQKKGDFDTYMKTIALPQVRELLDKFNPDILWWDTEYQMTSERARPFFDLVVAHPHLIQNSRLGGGVLGDFRTSEQRIPASAMQGRALEVNMTINNSWGYRSDNLNWKSSQQLIRNLSDITSKDGNYLLNVGPTAEGVIPQPEIDRLLAIGRWLKVNGEAIYATRGGLYVQPLNWGRTTYKTRAGGKTTLYLHIWEWPADGKILVPGLKQTPRSGRLLAGGVPVTTTITDSGLVATFRGTAPDPDVSVAVFEFDTPLEITNATALPTDTGASGTLLDPSKSPPAH
;
A
#
# COMPACT_ATOMS: atom_id res chain seq x y z
N MET A 1 44.39 56.16 3.26
CA MET A 1 45.08 56.87 2.17
C MET A 1 44.30 56.58 0.91
N ASN A 2 43.80 57.64 0.29
CA ASN A 2 43.20 57.83 -1.06
C ASN A 2 42.02 56.89 -1.46
N SER A 3 40.76 57.27 -1.40
CA SER A 3 40.00 58.37 -2.07
C SER A 3 40.22 58.45 -3.60
N THR A 4 39.20 58.09 -4.37
CA THR A 4 38.76 58.92 -5.51
C THR A 4 37.31 58.56 -5.88
N SER A 5 36.47 59.59 -5.75
CA SER A 5 35.13 59.71 -6.24
C SER A 5 35.13 60.06 -7.74
N PHE A 6 34.12 59.64 -8.49
CA PHE A 6 33.73 60.36 -9.69
C PHE A 6 32.18 60.52 -9.77
N ARG A 7 31.83 61.74 -10.03
CA ARG A 7 30.44 62.31 -10.12
C ARG A 7 29.86 62.14 -11.52
N SER A 8 28.57 61.93 -11.53
CA SER A 8 27.53 62.68 -12.27
C SER A 8 27.56 62.81 -13.79
N CYS A 9 26.47 62.44 -14.41
CA CYS A 9 25.70 63.38 -15.23
C CYS A 9 24.31 62.79 -15.59
N CYS A 10 23.29 63.56 -15.24
CA CYS A 10 21.88 63.38 -15.65
C CYS A 10 21.69 63.78 -17.13
N PHE A 11 20.89 63.00 -17.88
CA PHE A 11 20.11 63.55 -18.99
C PHE A 11 18.68 62.99 -18.86
N ALA A 12 17.76 63.93 -18.67
CA ALA A 12 16.32 63.70 -18.71
C ALA A 12 15.84 63.88 -20.17
N THR A 13 15.19 62.82 -20.69
CA THR A 13 14.38 62.95 -21.92
C THR A 13 12.96 62.60 -21.56
N ALA A 14 12.08 63.59 -21.62
CA ALA A 14 10.64 63.43 -21.48
C ALA A 14 10.07 62.89 -22.80
N SER A 15 9.43 61.71 -22.73
CA SER A 15 8.58 61.20 -23.82
C SER A 15 7.13 61.24 -23.38
N LEU A 16 6.33 62.04 -24.06
CA LEU A 16 4.88 62.05 -23.98
C LEU A 16 4.33 60.69 -24.48
N LEU A 17 3.70 59.91 -23.65
CA LEU A 17 2.89 58.77 -24.04
C LEU A 17 1.41 59.18 -24.08
N ALA A 18 0.83 59.14 -25.26
CA ALA A 18 -0.60 59.34 -25.49
C ALA A 18 -1.38 58.13 -24.90
N VAL A 19 -2.30 58.40 -23.98
CA VAL A 19 -3.20 57.39 -23.41
C VAL A 19 -4.40 57.26 -24.37
N LEU A 20 -4.49 56.06 -25.01
CA LEU A 20 -5.70 55.64 -25.71
C LEU A 20 -6.66 54.96 -24.71
N PRO A 21 -7.97 55.19 -24.79
CA PRO A 21 -8.91 54.50 -23.90
C PRO A 21 -9.06 53.04 -24.34
N VAL A 22 -8.75 52.09 -23.42
CA VAL A 22 -9.04 50.67 -23.57
C VAL A 22 -10.52 50.45 -23.25
N ALA A 23 -11.27 50.04 -24.25
CA ALA A 23 -12.64 49.56 -24.07
C ALA A 23 -12.61 48.24 -23.30
N PHE A 24 -13.19 48.19 -22.11
CA PHE A 24 -13.43 46.96 -21.38
C PHE A 24 -14.50 46.14 -22.11
N ALA A 25 -14.09 45.02 -22.71
CA ALA A 25 -15.02 44.00 -23.16
C ALA A 25 -15.66 43.35 -21.95
N GLU A 26 -16.98 43.38 -21.85
CA GLU A 26 -17.75 42.66 -20.85
C GLU A 26 -17.45 41.16 -20.98
N THR A 27 -16.94 40.58 -19.92
CA THR A 27 -16.76 39.11 -19.77
C THR A 27 -18.15 38.47 -19.74
N PRO A 28 -18.41 37.43 -20.54
CA PRO A 28 -19.67 36.67 -20.44
C PRO A 28 -19.80 36.05 -19.05
N PRO A 29 -21.03 35.92 -18.52
CA PRO A 29 -21.24 35.36 -17.20
C PRO A 29 -20.65 33.94 -17.14
N ALA A 30 -19.84 33.65 -16.11
CA ALA A 30 -19.22 32.37 -15.90
C ALA A 30 -20.32 31.29 -15.84
N SER A 31 -20.22 30.29 -16.73
CA SER A 31 -21.10 29.14 -16.70
C SER A 31 -20.96 28.48 -15.33
N GLN A 32 -22.10 28.21 -14.67
CA GLN A 32 -22.11 27.50 -13.38
C GLN A 32 -21.38 26.16 -13.53
N PRO A 33 -20.47 25.82 -12.61
CA PRO A 33 -19.78 24.53 -12.66
C PRO A 33 -20.80 23.38 -12.47
N PRO A 34 -20.56 22.22 -13.10
CA PRO A 34 -21.47 21.08 -13.00
C PRO A 34 -21.56 20.61 -11.55
N VAL A 35 -22.80 20.43 -11.07
CA VAL A 35 -23.07 19.76 -9.78
C VAL A 35 -22.88 18.28 -10.01
N ILE A 36 -21.82 17.69 -9.44
CA ILE A 36 -21.64 16.24 -9.46
C ILE A 36 -22.42 15.66 -8.27
N ARG A 37 -23.61 15.12 -8.58
CA ARG A 37 -24.30 14.23 -7.62
C ARG A 37 -23.53 12.94 -7.58
N MET A 38 -22.94 12.58 -6.44
CA MET A 38 -22.45 11.23 -6.23
C MET A 38 -23.66 10.31 -6.17
N ALA A 39 -23.90 9.61 -7.27
CA ALA A 39 -24.89 8.51 -7.27
C ALA A 39 -24.48 7.48 -6.22
N PRO A 40 -25.45 6.78 -5.60
CA PRO A 40 -25.12 5.62 -4.79
C PRO A 40 -24.26 4.68 -5.62
N ALA A 41 -23.18 4.16 -4.99
CA ALA A 41 -22.18 3.32 -5.64
C ALA A 41 -22.85 2.08 -6.23
N ALA A 42 -23.28 2.14 -7.48
CA ALA A 42 -23.75 0.98 -8.24
C ALA A 42 -24.32 1.31 -9.63
N ALA A 43 -24.23 2.48 -10.17
CA ALA A 43 -24.73 2.72 -11.53
C ALA A 43 -23.57 3.05 -12.49
N GLY A 44 -23.09 2.02 -13.22
CA GLY A 44 -22.53 2.20 -14.56
C GLY A 44 -21.10 2.71 -14.66
N LEU A 45 -20.15 2.17 -13.88
CA LEU A 45 -18.77 2.15 -14.36
C LEU A 45 -18.72 1.20 -15.56
N PRO A 46 -18.07 1.57 -16.68
CA PRO A 46 -17.80 0.59 -17.73
C PRO A 46 -17.06 -0.56 -17.05
N ALA A 47 -17.64 -1.76 -17.09
CA ALA A 47 -17.04 -2.95 -16.59
C ALA A 47 -15.63 -3.02 -17.20
N LEU A 48 -14.58 -2.91 -16.37
CA LEU A 48 -13.27 -3.34 -16.81
C LEU A 48 -13.49 -4.73 -17.39
N PRO A 49 -12.95 -5.03 -18.58
CA PRO A 49 -13.24 -6.29 -19.20
C PRO A 49 -12.97 -7.38 -18.16
N ALA A 50 -13.99 -8.10 -17.77
CA ALA A 50 -13.93 -9.28 -16.90
C ALA A 50 -13.21 -10.42 -17.67
N VAL A 51 -12.05 -10.12 -18.25
CA VAL A 51 -11.38 -10.93 -19.26
C VAL A 51 -10.79 -12.18 -18.64
N LEU A 52 -10.80 -12.29 -17.31
CA LEU A 52 -10.00 -13.35 -16.69
C LEU A 52 -10.79 -14.29 -15.78
N ARG A 53 -11.80 -13.80 -15.06
CA ARG A 53 -12.75 -14.68 -14.36
C ARG A 53 -14.10 -14.58 -15.05
N ASN A 54 -14.72 -15.71 -15.30
CA ASN A 54 -16.11 -15.74 -15.77
C ASN A 54 -17.04 -15.47 -14.58
N GLU A 55 -17.03 -14.23 -14.07
CA GLU A 55 -17.84 -13.76 -12.94
C GLU A 55 -18.57 -12.46 -13.33
N THR A 56 -19.76 -12.26 -12.78
CA THR A 56 -20.49 -11.00 -12.92
C THR A 56 -19.86 -9.93 -12.03
N GLN A 57 -20.20 -8.64 -12.27
CA GLN A 57 -19.74 -7.54 -11.41
C GLN A 57 -20.17 -7.75 -9.95
N ASP A 58 -21.38 -8.21 -9.71
CA ASP A 58 -21.89 -8.47 -8.36
C ASP A 58 -21.11 -9.60 -7.67
N GLN A 59 -20.76 -10.65 -8.40
CA GLN A 59 -19.93 -11.73 -7.88
C GLN A 59 -18.51 -11.24 -7.54
N GLN A 60 -17.92 -10.42 -8.40
CA GLN A 60 -16.62 -9.80 -8.14
C GLN A 60 -16.69 -8.88 -6.92
N ASP A 61 -17.72 -8.03 -6.83
CA ASP A 61 -17.88 -7.10 -5.73
C ASP A 61 -18.08 -7.83 -4.40
N ALA A 62 -18.88 -8.89 -4.37
CA ALA A 62 -19.06 -9.73 -3.19
C ALA A 62 -17.75 -10.39 -2.75
N ARG A 63 -16.94 -10.91 -3.71
CA ARG A 63 -15.65 -11.55 -3.44
C ARG A 63 -14.62 -10.56 -2.92
N LEU A 64 -14.61 -9.32 -3.41
CA LEU A 64 -13.66 -8.27 -3.03
C LEU A 64 -14.12 -7.39 -1.85
N GLN A 65 -15.37 -7.55 -1.39
CA GLN A 65 -15.93 -6.69 -0.34
C GLN A 65 -15.07 -6.67 0.91
N TRP A 66 -14.71 -7.84 1.43
CA TRP A 66 -13.89 -7.95 2.63
C TRP A 66 -12.54 -7.23 2.49
N PHE A 67 -11.90 -7.30 1.31
CA PHE A 67 -10.63 -6.65 1.04
C PHE A 67 -10.77 -5.13 1.00
N ARG A 68 -11.82 -4.63 0.33
CA ARG A 68 -12.11 -3.19 0.30
C ARG A 68 -12.47 -2.62 1.67
N GLU A 69 -13.06 -3.43 2.55
CA GLU A 69 -13.42 -3.03 3.92
C GLU A 69 -12.24 -3.12 4.90
N ALA A 70 -11.27 -3.96 4.60
CA ALA A 70 -10.13 -4.26 5.48
C ALA A 70 -9.22 -3.05 5.73
N ARG A 71 -8.87 -2.29 4.72
CA ARG A 71 -8.06 -1.06 4.73
C ARG A 71 -6.65 -1.18 5.29
N PHE A 72 -6.34 -2.12 6.19
CA PHE A 72 -5.04 -2.25 6.82
C PHE A 72 -4.59 -3.71 6.89
N GLY A 73 -3.42 -3.99 6.30
CA GLY A 73 -2.77 -5.31 6.26
C GLY A 73 -1.34 -5.25 6.77
N LEU A 74 -0.82 -6.42 7.20
CA LEU A 74 0.58 -6.64 7.57
C LEU A 74 1.28 -7.41 6.46
N PHE A 75 2.41 -6.89 5.99
CA PHE A 75 3.34 -7.61 5.14
C PHE A 75 4.51 -8.13 5.97
N ILE A 76 4.94 -9.36 5.75
CA ILE A 76 6.09 -9.95 6.46
C ILE A 76 7.10 -10.41 5.43
N HIS A 77 8.24 -9.71 5.35
CA HIS A 77 9.38 -10.14 4.53
C HIS A 77 10.37 -10.91 5.40
N TRP A 78 10.36 -12.24 5.27
CA TRP A 78 11.18 -13.13 6.08
C TRP A 78 11.77 -14.27 5.26
N GLY A 79 13.04 -14.57 5.46
CA GLY A 79 13.78 -15.59 4.71
C GLY A 79 15.25 -15.63 5.08
N VAL A 80 16.03 -16.42 4.35
CA VAL A 80 17.47 -16.60 4.57
C VAL A 80 18.25 -15.30 4.52
N TYR A 81 17.79 -14.31 3.75
CA TYR A 81 18.39 -12.97 3.68
C TYR A 81 18.43 -12.23 5.04
N ALA A 82 17.65 -12.65 6.02
CA ALA A 82 17.71 -12.09 7.37
C ALA A 82 18.99 -12.51 8.12
N VAL A 83 19.71 -13.54 7.67
CA VAL A 83 20.96 -14.00 8.29
C VAL A 83 22.10 -13.02 8.07
N PRO A 84 22.46 -12.64 6.84
CA PRO A 84 23.48 -11.61 6.59
C PRO A 84 23.01 -10.20 7.00
N ALA A 85 21.73 -10.01 7.28
CA ALA A 85 21.17 -8.81 7.91
C ALA A 85 21.65 -7.48 7.31
N GLY A 86 21.76 -7.42 5.98
CA GLY A 86 22.15 -6.21 5.26
C GLY A 86 23.63 -6.07 4.93
N SER A 87 24.49 -7.01 5.36
CA SER A 87 25.95 -6.92 5.14
C SER A 87 26.50 -8.16 4.44
N TRP A 88 27.37 -7.95 3.46
CA TRP A 88 28.14 -9.01 2.79
C TRP A 88 29.62 -8.63 2.72
N GLN A 89 30.51 -9.53 3.19
CA GLN A 89 31.97 -9.30 3.24
C GLN A 89 32.35 -7.98 3.93
N GLY A 90 31.64 -7.64 5.01
CA GLY A 90 31.88 -6.43 5.79
C GLY A 90 31.42 -5.13 5.13
N LYS A 91 30.66 -5.20 4.01
CA LYS A 91 30.13 -4.04 3.31
C LYS A 91 28.61 -4.00 3.43
N PRO A 92 27.99 -2.82 3.70
CA PRO A 92 26.57 -2.65 3.55
C PRO A 92 26.13 -3.05 2.14
N THR A 93 25.13 -3.92 2.05
CA THR A 93 24.62 -4.44 0.79
C THR A 93 23.07 -4.27 0.79
N GLY A 94 22.30 -5.14 0.23
CA GLY A 94 20.84 -5.08 0.29
C GLY A 94 20.27 -5.82 1.49
N ALA A 95 18.97 -5.72 1.70
CA ALA A 95 18.24 -6.55 2.63
C ALA A 95 17.83 -7.88 1.93
N GLU A 96 16.56 -8.01 1.50
CA GLU A 96 16.05 -9.18 0.76
C GLU A 96 16.68 -9.35 -0.63
N TRP A 97 17.26 -8.28 -1.20
CA TRP A 97 18.02 -8.29 -2.46
C TRP A 97 19.52 -8.56 -2.27
N ILE A 98 19.99 -8.88 -1.06
CA ILE A 98 21.41 -8.99 -0.73
C ILE A 98 22.16 -9.98 -1.64
N MET A 99 21.54 -11.12 -1.97
CA MET A 99 22.15 -12.12 -2.87
C MET A 99 22.42 -11.53 -4.27
N ASN A 100 21.44 -10.81 -4.82
CA ASN A 100 21.57 -10.18 -6.14
C ASN A 100 22.54 -9.01 -6.13
N GLN A 101 22.40 -8.09 -5.17
CA GLN A 101 23.24 -6.88 -5.10
C GLN A 101 24.70 -7.23 -4.76
N GLY A 102 24.90 -8.19 -3.86
CA GLY A 102 26.23 -8.67 -3.49
C GLY A 102 26.84 -9.67 -4.48
N LYS A 103 26.09 -10.08 -5.53
CA LYS A 103 26.50 -11.13 -6.45
C LYS A 103 26.99 -12.38 -5.72
N ILE A 104 26.31 -12.74 -4.62
CA ILE A 104 26.72 -13.83 -3.76
C ILE A 104 26.54 -15.16 -4.52
N PRO A 105 27.60 -15.99 -4.65
CA PRO A 105 27.49 -17.29 -5.29
C PRO A 105 26.44 -18.17 -4.60
N VAL A 106 25.76 -19.01 -5.37
CA VAL A 106 24.67 -19.87 -4.85
C VAL A 106 25.15 -20.72 -3.68
N ALA A 107 26.34 -21.30 -3.75
CA ALA A 107 26.91 -22.12 -2.67
C ALA A 107 27.09 -21.34 -1.36
N ASP A 108 27.62 -20.12 -1.46
CA ASP A 108 27.85 -19.25 -0.30
C ASP A 108 26.50 -18.78 0.30
N TYR A 109 25.54 -18.44 -0.55
CA TYR A 109 24.23 -18.03 -0.07
C TYR A 109 23.48 -19.17 0.61
N ARG A 110 23.54 -20.39 0.06
CA ARG A 110 22.93 -21.58 0.68
C ARG A 110 23.52 -21.89 2.05
N ALA A 111 24.78 -21.54 2.30
CA ALA A 111 25.43 -21.74 3.60
C ALA A 111 24.76 -20.95 4.74
N PHE A 112 24.13 -19.81 4.45
CA PHE A 112 23.39 -19.03 5.43
C PHE A 112 22.18 -19.79 6.01
N ALA A 113 21.56 -20.66 5.24
CA ALA A 113 20.32 -21.32 5.66
C ALA A 113 20.48 -22.09 7.00
N ARG A 114 21.67 -22.63 7.29
CA ARG A 114 21.96 -23.31 8.58
C ARG A 114 21.79 -22.38 9.79
N GLN A 115 21.98 -21.08 9.59
CA GLN A 115 21.86 -20.04 10.63
C GLN A 115 20.46 -19.45 10.69
N PHE A 116 19.61 -19.76 9.70
CA PHE A 116 18.19 -19.39 9.72
C PHE A 116 17.44 -20.40 10.60
N THR A 117 17.41 -20.14 11.91
CA THR A 117 16.94 -21.10 12.92
C THR A 117 15.48 -20.94 13.28
N ALA A 118 14.91 -19.75 13.09
CA ALA A 118 13.57 -19.41 13.58
C ALA A 118 13.34 -19.81 15.06
N ALA A 119 14.40 -19.82 15.88
CA ALA A 119 14.38 -20.37 17.23
C ALA A 119 13.46 -19.61 18.19
N LYS A 120 13.19 -18.34 17.89
CA LYS A 120 12.29 -17.44 18.66
C LYS A 120 11.00 -17.12 17.93
N TYR A 121 10.75 -17.80 16.81
CA TYR A 121 9.52 -17.62 16.05
C TYR A 121 8.31 -18.15 16.80
N ASP A 122 7.39 -17.25 17.11
CA ASP A 122 6.11 -17.54 17.74
C ASP A 122 4.98 -17.03 16.82
N PRO A 123 4.32 -17.91 16.06
CA PRO A 123 3.25 -17.52 15.14
C PRO A 123 2.02 -16.96 15.85
N GLU A 124 1.73 -17.41 17.07
CA GLU A 124 0.61 -16.89 17.86
C GLU A 124 0.88 -15.45 18.30
N ALA A 125 2.10 -15.17 18.80
CA ALA A 125 2.50 -13.82 19.17
C ALA A 125 2.50 -12.86 17.95
N TRP A 126 2.88 -13.33 16.76
CA TRP A 126 2.82 -12.52 15.54
C TRP A 126 1.37 -12.21 15.13
N ALA A 127 0.49 -13.20 15.21
CA ALA A 127 -0.93 -13.02 14.90
C ALA A 127 -1.63 -12.10 15.92
N GLN A 128 -1.30 -12.26 17.22
CA GLN A 128 -1.80 -11.38 18.28
C GLN A 128 -1.33 -9.93 18.07
N LEU A 129 -0.05 -9.71 17.73
CA LEU A 129 0.47 -8.38 17.42
C LEU A 129 -0.28 -7.74 16.24
N ALA A 130 -0.55 -8.52 15.18
CA ALA A 130 -1.34 -8.04 14.05
C ALA A 130 -2.76 -7.64 14.45
N ALA A 131 -3.42 -8.45 15.27
CA ALA A 131 -4.76 -8.15 15.79
C ALA A 131 -4.76 -6.90 16.69
N ASP A 132 -3.78 -6.77 17.60
CA ASP A 132 -3.64 -5.62 18.49
C ASP A 132 -3.34 -4.33 17.74
N ALA A 133 -2.61 -4.42 16.62
CA ALA A 133 -2.37 -3.31 15.69
C ALA A 133 -3.62 -2.91 14.87
N GLY A 134 -4.72 -3.67 14.93
CA GLY A 134 -5.93 -3.44 14.16
C GLY A 134 -5.86 -3.93 12.72
N ILE A 135 -4.89 -4.75 12.37
CA ILE A 135 -4.70 -5.36 11.05
C ILE A 135 -5.87 -6.30 10.73
N LYS A 136 -6.22 -6.44 9.45
CA LYS A 136 -7.31 -7.29 8.98
C LYS A 136 -6.86 -8.45 8.12
N TYR A 137 -5.65 -8.39 7.56
CA TYR A 137 -5.06 -9.47 6.79
C TYR A 137 -3.54 -9.45 6.89
N VAL A 138 -2.93 -10.61 6.79
CA VAL A 138 -1.48 -10.81 6.86
C VAL A 138 -1.01 -11.47 5.57
N VAL A 139 0.03 -10.94 4.93
CA VAL A 139 0.70 -11.54 3.78
C VAL A 139 2.15 -11.83 4.15
N ILE A 140 2.63 -13.06 3.93
CA ILE A 140 4.03 -13.43 4.19
C ILE A 140 4.73 -13.89 2.92
N THR A 141 6.02 -13.58 2.78
CA THR A 141 6.87 -14.07 1.70
C THR A 141 7.07 -15.58 1.81
N ALA A 142 6.13 -16.38 1.28
CA ALA A 142 6.26 -17.84 1.28
C ALA A 142 7.46 -18.29 0.43
N LYS A 143 7.79 -17.56 -0.64
CA LYS A 143 9.04 -17.66 -1.41
C LYS A 143 9.40 -16.29 -1.98
N HIS A 144 10.55 -15.74 -1.61
CA HIS A 144 11.10 -14.51 -2.19
C HIS A 144 12.03 -14.82 -3.39
N HIS A 145 12.67 -13.80 -3.96
CA HIS A 145 13.55 -13.92 -5.15
C HIS A 145 14.77 -14.83 -4.96
N ASP A 146 15.19 -15.07 -3.72
CA ASP A 146 16.26 -16.02 -3.39
C ASP A 146 15.85 -17.49 -3.54
N GLY A 147 14.58 -17.74 -3.87
CA GLY A 147 14.04 -19.06 -4.14
C GLY A 147 13.79 -19.92 -2.91
N PHE A 148 14.10 -19.41 -1.69
CA PHE A 148 13.89 -20.13 -0.46
C PHE A 148 12.41 -20.16 -0.06
N THR A 149 11.85 -21.37 0.12
CA THR A 149 10.47 -21.51 0.60
C THR A 149 10.43 -21.67 2.12
N LEU A 150 9.55 -20.90 2.79
CA LEU A 150 9.34 -20.98 4.24
C LEU A 150 8.51 -22.21 4.65
N TYR A 151 8.15 -23.08 3.72
CA TYR A 151 7.36 -24.28 3.93
C TYR A 151 8.05 -25.51 3.30
N ASP A 152 7.59 -26.72 3.64
CA ASP A 152 8.10 -27.97 3.06
C ASP A 152 7.61 -28.14 1.61
N SER A 153 8.40 -27.67 0.65
CA SER A 153 8.13 -27.89 -0.77
C SER A 153 8.67 -29.23 -1.24
N ALA A 154 7.85 -29.97 -1.99
CA ALA A 154 8.27 -31.20 -2.64
C ALA A 154 9.13 -30.95 -3.90
N PHE A 155 9.09 -29.73 -4.46
CA PHE A 155 9.70 -29.37 -5.74
C PHE A 155 11.07 -28.71 -5.63
N SER A 156 11.53 -28.40 -4.42
CA SER A 156 12.88 -27.89 -4.17
C SER A 156 13.35 -28.32 -2.78
N ASP A 157 14.62 -28.70 -2.66
CA ASP A 157 15.27 -28.91 -1.36
C ASP A 157 15.67 -27.60 -0.67
N TRP A 158 15.55 -26.47 -1.38
CA TRP A 158 15.86 -25.15 -0.89
C TRP A 158 14.68 -24.58 -0.09
N ASN A 159 14.43 -25.17 1.08
CA ASN A 159 13.26 -24.84 1.92
C ASN A 159 13.58 -24.90 3.40
N ALA A 160 12.66 -24.38 4.22
CA ALA A 160 12.83 -24.25 5.67
C ALA A 160 13.00 -25.61 6.38
N VAL A 161 12.42 -26.67 5.86
CA VAL A 161 12.46 -28.01 6.47
C VAL A 161 13.77 -28.72 6.16
N LYS A 162 14.21 -28.70 4.91
CA LYS A 162 15.34 -29.51 4.43
C LYS A 162 16.69 -28.80 4.51
N ALA A 163 16.71 -27.47 4.21
CA ALA A 163 17.96 -26.73 4.08
C ALA A 163 18.32 -25.87 5.30
N SER A 164 17.34 -25.45 6.10
CA SER A 164 17.59 -24.47 7.15
C SER A 164 17.83 -25.07 8.55
N GLY A 165 18.31 -24.22 9.46
CA GLY A 165 18.40 -24.56 10.88
C GLY A 165 17.04 -24.63 11.58
N ALA A 166 15.97 -24.12 10.96
CA ALA A 166 14.60 -24.19 11.52
C ALA A 166 14.02 -25.60 11.46
N GLN A 167 14.32 -26.38 10.41
CA GLN A 167 13.91 -27.79 10.21
C GLN A 167 12.41 -28.03 10.39
N ARG A 168 11.58 -27.04 10.07
CA ARG A 168 10.11 -27.11 10.20
C ARG A 168 9.41 -26.17 9.21
N ASP A 169 8.14 -26.44 8.94
CA ASP A 169 7.25 -25.57 8.20
C ASP A 169 6.94 -24.31 9.05
N LEU A 170 7.12 -23.14 8.46
CA LEU A 170 6.91 -21.85 9.13
C LEU A 170 5.62 -21.16 8.66
N ILE A 171 5.02 -21.63 7.55
CA ILE A 171 3.81 -21.02 6.97
C ILE A 171 2.55 -21.58 7.62
N LYS A 172 2.46 -22.92 7.76
CA LYS A 172 1.27 -23.56 8.32
C LYS A 172 0.87 -23.02 9.69
N PRO A 173 1.77 -22.97 10.69
CA PRO A 173 1.41 -22.49 12.03
C PRO A 173 1.01 -21.01 12.02
N LEU A 174 1.60 -20.17 11.14
CA LEU A 174 1.19 -18.78 11.01
C LEU A 174 -0.21 -18.65 10.40
N ALA A 175 -0.51 -19.42 9.35
CA ALA A 175 -1.83 -19.40 8.72
C ALA A 175 -2.94 -19.80 9.72
N GLU A 176 -2.68 -20.80 10.56
CA GLU A 176 -3.58 -21.24 11.62
C GLU A 176 -3.78 -20.15 12.68
N ALA A 177 -2.70 -19.56 13.18
CA ALA A 177 -2.73 -18.49 14.18
C ALA A 177 -3.46 -17.24 13.65
N VAL A 178 -3.14 -16.79 12.43
CA VAL A 178 -3.79 -15.63 11.79
C VAL A 178 -5.30 -15.82 11.69
N ARG A 179 -5.76 -17.00 11.25
CA ARG A 179 -7.20 -17.32 11.17
C ARG A 179 -7.87 -17.42 12.52
N LYS A 180 -7.19 -17.98 13.53
CA LYS A 180 -7.68 -18.04 14.92
C LYS A 180 -7.99 -16.64 15.47
N HIS A 181 -7.23 -15.63 15.09
CA HIS A 181 -7.46 -14.23 15.43
C HIS A 181 -8.50 -13.54 14.51
N GLY A 182 -9.19 -14.28 13.63
CA GLY A 182 -10.19 -13.73 12.72
C GLY A 182 -9.64 -12.89 11.57
N LEU A 183 -8.34 -13.00 11.30
CA LEU A 183 -7.67 -12.29 10.22
C LEU A 183 -7.62 -13.13 8.94
N LYS A 184 -7.58 -12.47 7.78
CA LYS A 184 -7.37 -13.12 6.51
C LYS A 184 -5.88 -13.42 6.30
N PHE A 185 -5.58 -14.54 5.64
CA PHE A 185 -4.21 -14.98 5.39
C PHE A 185 -3.86 -14.96 3.90
N GLY A 186 -2.70 -14.41 3.58
CA GLY A 186 -2.16 -14.34 2.23
C GLY A 186 -0.73 -14.84 2.13
N THR A 187 -0.36 -15.31 0.95
CA THR A 187 1.00 -15.70 0.61
C THR A 187 1.53 -14.84 -0.53
N TYR A 188 2.73 -14.30 -0.34
CA TYR A 188 3.51 -13.71 -1.42
C TYR A 188 4.34 -14.82 -2.09
N TYR A 189 4.41 -14.77 -3.40
CA TYR A 189 5.22 -15.68 -4.19
C TYR A 189 5.90 -14.97 -5.36
N SER A 190 7.24 -15.03 -5.40
CA SER A 190 8.04 -14.54 -6.52
C SER A 190 8.01 -15.58 -7.65
N GLN A 191 7.10 -15.41 -8.62
CA GLN A 191 6.86 -16.41 -9.67
C GLN A 191 7.99 -16.49 -10.69
N SER A 192 8.55 -15.36 -11.10
CA SER A 192 9.53 -15.34 -12.18
C SER A 192 10.96 -15.26 -11.67
N GLN A 193 11.22 -14.51 -10.60
CA GLN A 193 12.57 -14.42 -10.03
C GLN A 193 12.84 -15.57 -9.05
N ASP A 194 13.98 -16.23 -9.28
CA ASP A 194 14.54 -17.24 -8.40
C ASP A 194 16.04 -17.33 -8.67
N TRP A 195 16.83 -16.89 -7.69
CA TRP A 195 18.28 -16.76 -7.87
C TRP A 195 19.05 -18.05 -7.52
N VAL A 196 18.40 -19.01 -6.89
CA VAL A 196 19.02 -20.28 -6.46
C VAL A 196 18.59 -21.45 -7.31
N ASN A 197 17.28 -21.63 -7.56
CA ASN A 197 16.83 -22.74 -8.39
C ASN A 197 17.22 -22.52 -9.87
N LEU A 198 17.67 -23.60 -10.52
CA LEU A 198 18.17 -23.54 -11.88
C LEU A 198 17.09 -23.08 -12.86
N GLY A 199 17.43 -22.13 -13.72
CA GLY A 199 16.52 -21.57 -14.71
C GLY A 199 15.64 -20.43 -14.18
N GLY A 200 15.60 -20.19 -12.89
CA GLY A 200 14.85 -19.06 -12.33
C GLY A 200 15.36 -17.71 -12.85
N GLY A 201 14.45 -16.76 -13.08
CA GLY A 201 14.78 -15.44 -13.60
C GLY A 201 15.67 -14.63 -12.64
N LYS A 202 16.53 -13.81 -13.20
CA LYS A 202 17.45 -12.93 -12.43
C LYS A 202 17.02 -11.46 -12.47
N GLY A 203 15.80 -11.21 -12.89
CA GLY A 203 15.32 -9.85 -13.14
C GLY A 203 16.02 -9.25 -14.36
N LYS A 204 16.48 -8.01 -14.23
CA LYS A 204 17.28 -7.31 -15.26
C LYS A 204 18.78 -7.63 -15.16
N THR A 205 19.19 -8.51 -14.24
CA THR A 205 20.60 -8.85 -14.00
C THR A 205 20.95 -10.12 -14.74
N GLU A 206 22.13 -10.18 -15.35
CA GLU A 206 22.68 -11.41 -15.88
C GLU A 206 23.02 -12.39 -14.75
N PRO A 207 22.92 -13.70 -14.97
CA PRO A 207 23.37 -14.69 -14.00
C PRO A 207 24.84 -14.47 -13.62
N TRP A 208 25.09 -14.33 -12.33
CA TRP A 208 26.45 -14.14 -11.79
C TRP A 208 27.11 -15.43 -11.30
N ASP A 209 26.35 -16.54 -11.30
CA ASP A 209 26.83 -17.88 -10.96
C ASP A 209 26.85 -18.74 -12.21
N GLU A 210 27.97 -19.40 -12.50
CA GLU A 210 28.16 -20.17 -13.75
C GLU A 210 27.19 -21.34 -13.87
N ALA A 211 26.78 -21.95 -12.75
CA ALA A 211 25.81 -23.02 -12.77
C ALA A 211 24.42 -22.50 -13.23
N GLN A 212 24.09 -21.27 -12.85
CA GLN A 212 22.81 -20.65 -13.19
C GLN A 212 22.67 -20.27 -14.68
N LYS A 213 23.77 -20.09 -15.38
CA LYS A 213 23.76 -19.78 -16.83
C LYS A 213 23.24 -20.92 -17.69
N LYS A 214 23.19 -22.14 -17.17
CA LYS A 214 22.76 -23.35 -17.89
C LYS A 214 21.27 -23.65 -17.73
N GLY A 215 20.56 -22.88 -16.92
CA GLY A 215 19.15 -23.12 -16.65
C GLY A 215 18.23 -22.60 -17.75
N ASP A 216 17.10 -23.29 -17.96
CA ASP A 216 16.03 -22.88 -18.86
C ASP A 216 14.83 -22.37 -18.04
N PHE A 217 14.35 -21.17 -18.41
CA PHE A 217 13.28 -20.50 -17.67
C PHE A 217 11.93 -21.22 -17.79
N ASP A 218 11.60 -21.77 -18.97
CA ASP A 218 10.34 -22.49 -19.15
C ASP A 218 10.33 -23.82 -18.39
N THR A 219 11.49 -24.47 -18.28
CA THR A 219 11.67 -25.66 -17.44
C THR A 219 11.47 -25.28 -15.95
N TYR A 220 12.08 -24.20 -15.48
CA TYR A 220 11.87 -23.70 -14.10
C TYR A 220 10.39 -23.41 -13.82
N MET A 221 9.70 -22.72 -14.72
CA MET A 221 8.28 -22.41 -14.56
C MET A 221 7.42 -23.66 -14.41
N LYS A 222 7.71 -24.72 -15.20
CA LYS A 222 6.93 -25.98 -15.20
C LYS A 222 7.27 -26.90 -14.04
N THR A 223 8.54 -26.93 -13.62
CA THR A 223 9.02 -27.95 -12.66
C THR A 223 9.15 -27.42 -11.23
N ILE A 224 9.25 -26.11 -11.05
CA ILE A 224 9.41 -25.47 -9.73
C ILE A 224 8.26 -24.48 -9.46
N ALA A 225 8.13 -23.42 -10.24
CA ALA A 225 7.26 -22.30 -9.87
C ALA A 225 5.77 -22.69 -9.87
N LEU A 226 5.26 -23.27 -10.93
CA LEU A 226 3.84 -23.64 -11.02
C LEU A 226 3.45 -24.74 -10.02
N PRO A 227 4.23 -25.82 -9.85
CA PRO A 227 3.96 -26.81 -8.79
C PRO A 227 3.99 -26.23 -7.38
N GLN A 228 4.93 -25.34 -7.06
CA GLN A 228 5.00 -24.68 -5.75
C GLN A 228 3.80 -23.78 -5.48
N VAL A 229 3.30 -23.06 -6.49
CA VAL A 229 2.06 -22.29 -6.33
C VAL A 229 0.87 -23.19 -6.06
N ARG A 230 0.76 -24.33 -6.74
CA ARG A 230 -0.27 -25.33 -6.45
C ARG A 230 -0.17 -25.83 -5.00
N GLU A 231 1.06 -26.15 -4.56
CA GLU A 231 1.28 -26.54 -3.15
C GLU A 231 0.80 -25.47 -2.15
N LEU A 232 1.09 -24.19 -2.41
CA LEU A 232 0.65 -23.09 -1.55
C LEU A 232 -0.87 -23.04 -1.43
N LEU A 233 -1.57 -23.17 -2.58
CA LEU A 233 -3.02 -23.15 -2.61
C LEU A 233 -3.63 -24.36 -1.91
N ASP A 234 -3.11 -25.55 -2.18
CA ASP A 234 -3.62 -26.81 -1.63
C ASP A 234 -3.33 -26.95 -0.13
N LYS A 235 -2.12 -26.58 0.31
CA LYS A 235 -1.68 -26.74 1.72
C LYS A 235 -2.22 -25.66 2.64
N PHE A 236 -2.32 -24.41 2.19
CA PHE A 236 -2.59 -23.30 3.08
C PHE A 236 -3.90 -22.56 2.78
N ASN A 237 -4.53 -22.81 1.62
CA ASN A 237 -5.80 -22.20 1.22
C ASN A 237 -5.84 -20.69 1.52
N PRO A 238 -4.90 -19.87 0.99
CA PRO A 238 -4.80 -18.46 1.29
C PRO A 238 -5.99 -17.67 0.74
N ASP A 239 -6.33 -16.53 1.37
CA ASP A 239 -7.31 -15.58 0.85
C ASP A 239 -6.69 -14.65 -0.20
N ILE A 240 -5.37 -14.43 -0.16
CA ILE A 240 -4.61 -13.58 -1.07
C ILE A 240 -3.41 -14.36 -1.64
N LEU A 241 -3.22 -14.30 -2.95
CA LEU A 241 -1.98 -14.66 -3.62
C LEU A 241 -1.32 -13.40 -4.15
N TRP A 242 -0.22 -13.01 -3.54
CA TRP A 242 0.51 -11.79 -3.84
C TRP A 242 1.70 -12.11 -4.74
N TRP A 243 1.60 -11.79 -6.03
CA TRP A 243 2.65 -11.96 -7.05
C TRP A 243 3.67 -10.84 -6.97
N ASP A 244 4.90 -11.12 -7.39
CA ASP A 244 5.91 -10.09 -7.53
C ASP A 244 6.85 -10.35 -8.71
N THR A 245 7.29 -9.23 -9.33
CA THR A 245 8.23 -9.18 -10.46
C THR A 245 7.83 -10.04 -11.67
N GLU A 246 7.14 -9.41 -12.60
CA GLU A 246 6.59 -10.03 -13.82
C GLU A 246 7.59 -10.23 -14.97
N TYR A 247 8.89 -10.26 -14.69
CA TYR A 247 9.91 -10.43 -15.71
C TYR A 247 9.71 -11.71 -16.51
N GLN A 248 9.82 -11.62 -17.84
CA GLN A 248 9.68 -12.76 -18.76
C GLN A 248 8.32 -13.48 -18.71
N MET A 249 7.32 -12.92 -18.01
CA MET A 249 5.97 -13.47 -17.96
C MET A 249 5.20 -13.08 -19.23
N THR A 250 5.15 -13.99 -20.21
CA THR A 250 4.25 -13.89 -21.35
C THR A 250 2.85 -14.37 -20.99
N SER A 251 1.86 -14.10 -21.85
CA SER A 251 0.49 -14.61 -21.65
C SER A 251 0.43 -16.13 -21.53
N GLU A 252 1.26 -16.84 -22.30
CA GLU A 252 1.37 -18.30 -22.27
C GLU A 252 1.92 -18.80 -20.93
N ARG A 253 2.93 -18.12 -20.38
CA ARG A 253 3.53 -18.46 -19.09
C ARG A 253 2.63 -18.11 -17.91
N ALA A 254 1.89 -17.01 -18.00
CA ALA A 254 0.99 -16.57 -16.94
C ALA A 254 -0.30 -17.41 -16.88
N ARG A 255 -0.77 -17.93 -18.01
CA ARG A 255 -2.04 -18.64 -18.11
C ARG A 255 -2.19 -19.81 -17.13
N PRO A 256 -1.23 -20.76 -16.99
CA PRO A 256 -1.38 -21.86 -16.02
C PRO A 256 -1.49 -21.39 -14.57
N PHE A 257 -0.80 -20.32 -14.18
CA PHE A 257 -0.92 -19.73 -12.83
C PHE A 257 -2.28 -19.09 -12.63
N PHE A 258 -2.76 -18.38 -13.64
CA PHE A 258 -4.08 -17.78 -13.61
C PHE A 258 -5.19 -18.83 -13.51
N ASP A 259 -5.07 -19.95 -14.22
CA ASP A 259 -6.02 -21.06 -14.15
C ASP A 259 -6.09 -21.64 -12.72
N LEU A 260 -4.94 -21.74 -12.00
CA LEU A 260 -4.94 -22.12 -10.57
C LEU A 260 -5.72 -21.12 -9.71
N VAL A 261 -5.54 -19.81 -9.95
CA VAL A 261 -6.27 -18.77 -9.20
C VAL A 261 -7.77 -18.86 -9.46
N VAL A 262 -8.20 -19.06 -10.70
CA VAL A 262 -9.61 -19.19 -11.07
C VAL A 262 -10.27 -20.42 -10.44
N ALA A 263 -9.52 -21.51 -10.29
CA ALA A 263 -9.99 -22.72 -9.63
C ALA A 263 -10.29 -22.54 -8.13
N HIS A 264 -9.87 -21.41 -7.53
CA HIS A 264 -10.11 -21.06 -6.14
C HIS A 264 -11.00 -19.79 -6.07
N PRO A 265 -12.35 -19.94 -6.00
CA PRO A 265 -13.28 -18.83 -6.16
C PRO A 265 -13.14 -17.69 -5.13
N HIS A 266 -12.68 -17.99 -3.89
CA HIS A 266 -12.48 -17.01 -2.82
C HIS A 266 -11.16 -16.24 -2.94
N LEU A 267 -10.19 -16.78 -3.66
CA LEU A 267 -8.84 -16.26 -3.77
C LEU A 267 -8.82 -14.94 -4.55
N ILE A 268 -8.15 -13.93 -4.02
CA ILE A 268 -7.84 -12.70 -4.73
C ILE A 268 -6.35 -12.59 -5.04
N GLN A 269 -5.99 -11.85 -6.09
CA GLN A 269 -4.62 -11.65 -6.51
C GLN A 269 -4.34 -10.20 -6.90
N ASN A 270 -3.09 -9.77 -6.73
CA ASN A 270 -2.66 -8.48 -7.23
C ASN A 270 -2.36 -8.50 -8.75
N SER A 271 -1.99 -7.33 -9.28
CA SER A 271 -1.73 -7.11 -10.71
C SER A 271 -0.32 -7.50 -11.17
N ARG A 272 0.50 -8.19 -10.35
CA ARG A 272 1.91 -8.46 -10.66
C ARG A 272 2.21 -9.86 -11.20
N LEU A 273 1.21 -10.62 -11.62
CA LEU A 273 1.46 -11.91 -12.29
C LEU A 273 2.18 -11.72 -13.61
N GLY A 274 1.84 -10.66 -14.35
CA GLY A 274 2.33 -10.42 -15.71
C GLY A 274 1.47 -11.09 -16.78
N GLY A 275 1.98 -11.14 -18.01
CA GLY A 275 1.29 -11.78 -19.14
C GLY A 275 -0.04 -11.12 -19.54
N GLY A 276 -0.28 -9.86 -19.15
CA GLY A 276 -1.53 -9.15 -19.40
C GLY A 276 -2.62 -9.42 -18.37
N VAL A 277 -2.34 -10.20 -17.31
CA VAL A 277 -3.28 -10.44 -16.21
C VAL A 277 -3.41 -9.21 -15.34
N LEU A 278 -4.61 -8.64 -15.27
CA LEU A 278 -4.85 -7.39 -14.52
C LEU A 278 -4.89 -7.58 -13.01
N GLY A 279 -5.25 -8.79 -12.52
CA GLY A 279 -5.48 -9.06 -11.10
C GLY A 279 -6.75 -8.39 -10.56
N ASP A 280 -7.05 -8.65 -9.30
CA ASP A 280 -8.21 -8.13 -8.59
C ASP A 280 -7.95 -6.75 -8.01
N PHE A 281 -6.73 -6.49 -7.63
CA PHE A 281 -6.28 -5.18 -7.15
C PHE A 281 -4.90 -4.84 -7.73
N ARG A 282 -4.63 -3.55 -7.84
CA ARG A 282 -3.32 -3.04 -8.23
C ARG A 282 -2.51 -2.63 -7.01
N THR A 283 -1.20 -2.64 -7.14
CA THR A 283 -0.29 -2.26 -6.08
C THR A 283 0.44 -0.94 -6.42
N SER A 284 0.77 -0.18 -5.37
CA SER A 284 1.66 0.96 -5.44
C SER A 284 2.71 0.82 -4.35
N GLU A 285 3.97 0.65 -4.75
CA GLU A 285 5.06 0.38 -3.81
C GLU A 285 5.73 1.67 -3.37
N GLN A 286 5.91 1.84 -2.04
CA GLN A 286 6.57 2.97 -1.38
C GLN A 286 6.03 4.36 -1.80
N ARG A 287 4.91 4.40 -2.49
CA ARG A 287 4.33 5.64 -3.00
C ARG A 287 2.81 5.64 -2.84
N ILE A 288 2.29 6.67 -2.20
CA ILE A 288 0.85 6.93 -2.15
C ILE A 288 0.46 7.70 -3.42
N PRO A 289 -0.50 7.23 -4.23
CA PRO A 289 -0.98 7.95 -5.41
C PRO A 289 -1.47 9.35 -5.05
N ALA A 290 -1.37 10.30 -5.98
CA ALA A 290 -1.81 11.67 -5.76
C ALA A 290 -3.32 11.76 -5.44
N SER A 291 -4.14 10.93 -6.10
CA SER A 291 -5.60 10.90 -5.93
C SER A 291 -6.13 9.47 -5.90
N ALA A 292 -7.37 9.31 -5.44
CA ALA A 292 -8.14 8.10 -5.69
C ALA A 292 -8.32 7.89 -7.20
N MET A 293 -8.51 6.64 -7.61
CA MET A 293 -8.81 6.28 -9.00
C MET A 293 -10.03 5.36 -9.02
N GLN A 294 -10.84 5.52 -10.06
CA GLN A 294 -11.95 4.59 -10.32
C GLN A 294 -11.41 3.30 -10.94
N GLY A 295 -12.14 2.20 -10.75
CA GLY A 295 -11.81 0.90 -11.30
C GLY A 295 -11.38 -0.12 -10.25
N ARG A 296 -10.24 -0.77 -10.43
CA ARG A 296 -9.76 -1.82 -9.53
C ARG A 296 -9.38 -1.29 -8.16
N ALA A 297 -9.53 -2.12 -7.12
CA ALA A 297 -9.04 -1.81 -5.78
C ALA A 297 -7.53 -1.48 -5.81
N LEU A 298 -7.11 -0.66 -4.87
CA LEU A 298 -5.71 -0.23 -4.70
C LEU A 298 -5.16 -0.79 -3.40
N GLU A 299 -3.92 -1.27 -3.43
CA GLU A 299 -3.12 -1.54 -2.24
C GLU A 299 -1.80 -0.76 -2.32
N VAL A 300 -1.46 -0.07 -1.25
CA VAL A 300 -0.17 0.62 -1.11
C VAL A 300 0.68 -0.15 -0.13
N ASN A 301 1.76 -0.74 -0.61
CA ASN A 301 2.69 -1.51 0.20
C ASN A 301 3.92 -0.66 0.54
N MET A 302 4.22 -0.54 1.84
CA MET A 302 5.30 0.32 2.35
C MET A 302 6.00 -0.32 3.54
N THR A 303 7.25 0.07 3.75
CA THR A 303 8.06 -0.34 4.90
C THR A 303 7.90 0.61 6.08
N ILE A 304 8.13 0.12 7.31
CA ILE A 304 8.23 0.96 8.51
C ILE A 304 9.56 1.72 8.54
N ASN A 305 10.60 1.12 7.96
CA ASN A 305 11.93 1.72 7.75
C ASN A 305 12.24 1.86 6.25
N ASN A 306 13.48 1.69 5.80
CA ASN A 306 13.90 1.80 4.40
C ASN A 306 14.20 0.43 3.76
N SER A 307 13.81 -0.70 4.37
CA SER A 307 14.03 -2.03 3.83
C SER A 307 12.84 -2.96 4.03
N TRP A 308 12.65 -3.93 3.13
CA TRP A 308 11.62 -4.95 3.28
C TRP A 308 12.07 -6.05 4.24
N GLY A 309 13.21 -6.69 3.95
CA GLY A 309 13.83 -7.67 4.84
C GLY A 309 14.60 -7.00 5.98
N TYR A 310 14.93 -7.80 7.00
CA TYR A 310 15.69 -7.34 8.15
C TYR A 310 17.10 -6.83 7.78
N ARG A 311 17.44 -5.68 8.33
CA ARG A 311 18.80 -5.11 8.31
C ARG A 311 19.17 -4.64 9.71
N SER A 312 20.32 -5.06 10.19
CA SER A 312 20.83 -4.67 11.51
C SER A 312 21.30 -3.21 11.60
N ASP A 313 21.66 -2.61 10.46
CA ASP A 313 22.16 -1.24 10.33
C ASP A 313 21.08 -0.21 9.99
N ASN A 314 19.83 -0.64 9.72
CA ASN A 314 18.76 0.27 9.33
C ASN A 314 17.99 0.78 10.54
N LEU A 315 18.37 1.96 11.02
CA LEU A 315 17.74 2.64 12.16
C LEU A 315 16.80 3.78 11.74
N ASN A 316 16.51 3.92 10.45
CA ASN A 316 15.71 5.02 9.93
C ASN A 316 14.21 4.68 9.95
N TRP A 317 13.60 4.80 11.10
CA TRP A 317 12.21 4.45 11.35
C TRP A 317 11.26 5.62 11.10
N LYS A 318 10.20 5.40 10.32
CA LYS A 318 9.06 6.32 10.21
C LYS A 318 8.41 6.48 11.58
N SER A 319 7.96 7.69 11.93
CA SER A 319 7.23 7.92 13.18
C SER A 319 5.83 7.28 13.16
N SER A 320 5.26 7.00 14.33
CA SER A 320 3.86 6.53 14.43
C SER A 320 2.89 7.52 13.79
N GLN A 321 3.11 8.84 13.98
CA GLN A 321 2.33 9.89 13.33
C GLN A 321 2.36 9.77 11.80
N GLN A 322 3.57 9.59 11.21
CA GLN A 322 3.70 9.43 9.77
C GLN A 322 2.94 8.19 9.26
N LEU A 323 3.01 7.06 9.99
CA LEU A 323 2.34 5.82 9.60
C LEU A 323 0.81 5.95 9.71
N ILE A 324 0.29 6.62 10.74
CA ILE A 324 -1.14 6.90 10.93
C ILE A 324 -1.63 7.86 9.83
N ARG A 325 -0.86 8.92 9.51
CA ARG A 325 -1.16 9.84 8.41
C ARG A 325 -1.16 9.10 7.06
N ASN A 326 -0.21 8.20 6.82
CA ASN A 326 -0.20 7.35 5.63
C ASN A 326 -1.47 6.48 5.54
N LEU A 327 -1.87 5.84 6.63
CA LEU A 327 -3.09 5.03 6.68
C LEU A 327 -4.33 5.87 6.33
N SER A 328 -4.48 7.05 6.91
CA SER A 328 -5.59 7.94 6.61
C SER A 328 -5.55 8.48 5.18
N ASP A 329 -4.35 8.78 4.64
CA ASP A 329 -4.17 9.25 3.26
C ASP A 329 -4.53 8.16 2.25
N ILE A 330 -4.03 6.95 2.44
CA ILE A 330 -4.32 5.80 1.57
C ILE A 330 -5.81 5.49 1.59
N THR A 331 -6.42 5.45 2.78
CA THR A 331 -7.86 5.17 2.92
C THR A 331 -8.71 6.27 2.29
N SER A 332 -8.30 7.54 2.37
CA SER A 332 -8.99 8.66 1.71
C SER A 332 -8.97 8.56 0.18
N LYS A 333 -8.12 7.73 -0.37
CA LYS A 333 -7.99 7.41 -1.80
C LYS A 333 -8.57 6.05 -2.16
N ASP A 334 -9.40 5.49 -1.29
CA ASP A 334 -10.07 4.19 -1.42
C ASP A 334 -9.10 3.00 -1.46
N GLY A 335 -7.89 3.16 -0.93
CA GLY A 335 -6.82 2.16 -0.91
C GLY A 335 -6.73 1.38 0.40
N ASN A 336 -6.03 0.25 0.34
CA ASN A 336 -5.56 -0.52 1.49
C ASN A 336 -4.09 -0.20 1.77
N TYR A 337 -3.71 -0.13 3.03
CA TYR A 337 -2.32 0.01 3.46
C TYR A 337 -1.77 -1.36 3.87
N LEU A 338 -0.78 -1.87 3.14
CA LEU A 338 -0.04 -3.09 3.48
C LEU A 338 1.32 -2.67 4.06
N LEU A 339 1.42 -2.69 5.40
CA LEU A 339 2.59 -2.20 6.13
C LEU A 339 3.53 -3.36 6.49
N ASN A 340 4.81 -3.22 6.14
CA ASN A 340 5.79 -4.29 6.25
C ASN A 340 6.55 -4.32 7.56
N VAL A 341 6.84 -5.55 8.02
CA VAL A 341 7.84 -5.85 9.04
C VAL A 341 8.89 -6.82 8.49
N GLY A 342 10.13 -6.72 9.02
CA GLY A 342 11.25 -7.56 8.62
C GLY A 342 11.83 -8.33 9.83
N PRO A 343 11.37 -9.56 10.12
CA PRO A 343 11.87 -10.34 11.26
C PRO A 343 13.33 -10.78 11.08
N THR A 344 14.05 -10.93 12.21
CA THR A 344 15.41 -11.48 12.25
C THR A 344 15.42 -12.97 11.85
N ALA A 345 16.61 -13.52 11.59
CA ALA A 345 16.77 -14.95 11.26
C ALA A 345 16.28 -15.90 12.39
N GLU A 346 16.21 -15.41 13.61
CA GLU A 346 15.64 -16.14 14.76
C GLU A 346 14.12 -16.06 14.85
N GLY A 347 13.47 -15.18 14.04
CA GLY A 347 12.02 -14.99 14.07
C GLY A 347 11.56 -13.92 15.05
N VAL A 348 12.39 -12.92 15.34
CA VAL A 348 12.02 -11.79 16.20
C VAL A 348 11.65 -10.58 15.32
N ILE A 349 10.44 -10.08 15.46
CA ILE A 349 10.06 -8.77 14.89
C ILE A 349 10.78 -7.69 15.73
N PRO A 350 11.54 -6.77 15.10
CA PRO A 350 12.26 -5.72 15.83
C PRO A 350 11.34 -4.86 16.71
N GLN A 351 11.79 -4.55 17.93
CA GLN A 351 10.98 -3.79 18.89
C GLN A 351 10.47 -2.44 18.33
N PRO A 352 11.27 -1.68 17.55
CA PRO A 352 10.78 -0.43 16.94
C PRO A 352 9.61 -0.65 15.97
N GLU A 353 9.48 -1.81 15.31
CA GLU A 353 8.34 -2.16 14.46
C GLU A 353 7.11 -2.49 15.32
N ILE A 354 7.29 -3.27 16.39
CA ILE A 354 6.25 -3.62 17.35
C ILE A 354 5.65 -2.35 17.96
N ASP A 355 6.49 -1.42 18.44
CA ASP A 355 6.04 -0.19 19.10
C ASP A 355 5.16 0.66 18.18
N ARG A 356 5.50 0.73 16.89
CA ARG A 356 4.76 1.47 15.88
C ARG A 356 3.44 0.82 15.52
N LEU A 357 3.43 -0.50 15.34
CA LEU A 357 2.21 -1.26 15.11
C LEU A 357 1.23 -1.09 16.28
N LEU A 358 1.70 -1.22 17.52
CA LEU A 358 0.86 -1.00 18.71
C LEU A 358 0.39 0.45 18.85
N ALA A 359 1.19 1.44 18.42
CA ALA A 359 0.75 2.84 18.40
C ALA A 359 -0.40 3.04 17.41
N ILE A 360 -0.29 2.48 16.19
CA ILE A 360 -1.38 2.49 15.21
C ILE A 360 -2.62 1.80 15.78
N GLY A 361 -2.45 0.65 16.44
CA GLY A 361 -3.54 -0.09 17.08
C GLY A 361 -4.27 0.72 18.15
N ARG A 362 -3.54 1.44 19.01
CA ARG A 362 -4.15 2.34 20.01
C ARG A 362 -4.98 3.44 19.35
N TRP A 363 -4.45 4.04 18.29
CA TRP A 363 -5.18 5.06 17.53
C TRP A 363 -6.45 4.48 16.87
N LEU A 364 -6.36 3.28 16.28
CA LEU A 364 -7.48 2.60 15.62
C LEU A 364 -8.58 2.14 16.60
N LYS A 365 -8.27 1.85 17.86
CA LYS A 365 -9.28 1.55 18.88
C LYS A 365 -10.28 2.69 19.07
N VAL A 366 -9.83 3.94 18.87
CA VAL A 366 -10.68 5.14 18.98
C VAL A 366 -11.24 5.54 17.61
N ASN A 367 -10.40 5.52 16.58
CA ASN A 367 -10.69 6.15 15.28
C ASN A 367 -10.98 5.15 14.15
N GLY A 368 -10.99 3.84 14.43
CA GLY A 368 -11.11 2.80 13.41
C GLY A 368 -12.41 2.84 12.60
N GLU A 369 -13.49 3.41 13.15
CA GLU A 369 -14.73 3.57 12.38
C GLU A 369 -14.54 4.51 11.17
N ALA A 370 -13.57 5.42 11.21
CA ALA A 370 -13.22 6.32 10.13
C ALA A 370 -12.31 5.69 9.07
N ILE A 371 -11.80 4.47 9.34
CA ILE A 371 -10.89 3.72 8.47
C ILE A 371 -11.61 2.53 7.83
N TYR A 372 -12.07 1.57 8.65
CA TYR A 372 -12.62 0.31 8.16
C TYR A 372 -13.98 0.49 7.49
N ALA A 373 -14.18 -0.23 6.38
CA ALA A 373 -15.43 -0.20 5.61
C ALA A 373 -15.85 1.22 5.19
N THR A 374 -14.90 2.16 5.05
CA THR A 374 -15.15 3.50 4.51
C THR A 374 -14.85 3.54 3.01
N ARG A 375 -15.32 4.62 2.37
CA ARG A 375 -14.97 5.00 1.00
C ARG A 375 -14.13 6.27 1.03
N GLY A 376 -13.26 6.39 0.03
CA GLY A 376 -12.46 7.58 -0.24
C GLY A 376 -12.91 8.31 -1.51
N GLY A 377 -12.07 9.25 -1.98
CA GLY A 377 -12.25 9.89 -3.27
C GLY A 377 -13.24 11.05 -3.31
N LEU A 378 -13.62 11.63 -2.17
CA LEU A 378 -14.44 12.86 -2.15
C LEU A 378 -13.70 14.05 -2.77
N TYR A 379 -12.39 14.12 -2.59
CA TYR A 379 -11.54 15.17 -3.12
C TYR A 379 -10.39 14.56 -3.95
N VAL A 380 -10.18 15.10 -5.14
CA VAL A 380 -9.05 14.71 -6.01
C VAL A 380 -7.74 15.26 -5.47
N GLN A 381 -7.78 16.50 -4.97
CA GLN A 381 -6.61 17.14 -4.38
C GLN A 381 -6.61 17.02 -2.86
N PRO A 382 -5.43 16.87 -2.23
CA PRO A 382 -5.31 16.88 -0.78
C PRO A 382 -5.83 18.19 -0.16
N LEU A 383 -6.50 18.07 0.98
CA LEU A 383 -6.86 19.23 1.79
C LEU A 383 -5.68 19.61 2.68
N ASN A 384 -5.46 20.92 2.88
CA ASN A 384 -4.31 21.43 3.64
C ASN A 384 -4.32 21.02 5.12
N TRP A 385 -5.50 20.77 5.69
CA TRP A 385 -5.67 20.37 7.08
C TRP A 385 -5.70 18.87 7.30
N GLY A 386 -5.84 18.05 6.23
CA GLY A 386 -5.93 16.58 6.39
C GLY A 386 -6.63 15.85 5.25
N ARG A 387 -7.45 14.85 5.60
CA ARG A 387 -8.11 13.93 4.66
C ARG A 387 -9.56 13.68 5.05
N THR A 388 -10.32 13.06 4.13
CA THR A 388 -11.71 12.68 4.36
C THR A 388 -11.98 11.25 3.95
N THR A 389 -12.82 10.57 4.71
CA THR A 389 -13.45 9.30 4.34
C THR A 389 -14.95 9.38 4.63
N TYR A 390 -15.74 8.47 4.06
CA TYR A 390 -17.18 8.46 4.29
C TYR A 390 -17.76 7.05 4.26
N LYS A 391 -18.96 6.90 4.82
CA LYS A 391 -19.79 5.70 4.70
C LYS A 391 -21.17 6.08 4.20
N THR A 392 -21.67 5.32 3.23
CA THR A 392 -23.08 5.39 2.83
C THR A 392 -23.84 4.29 3.56
N ARG A 393 -24.98 4.65 4.17
CA ARG A 393 -25.88 3.75 4.89
C ARG A 393 -27.19 3.56 4.12
N ALA A 394 -28.00 2.61 4.54
CA ALA A 394 -29.32 2.39 3.97
C ALA A 394 -30.16 3.68 3.98
N GLY A 395 -30.94 3.90 2.92
CA GLY A 395 -31.72 5.11 2.74
C GLY A 395 -30.93 6.34 2.30
N GLY A 396 -29.68 6.16 1.83
CA GLY A 396 -28.84 7.25 1.32
C GLY A 396 -28.18 8.10 2.39
N LYS A 397 -28.35 7.78 3.68
CA LYS A 397 -27.68 8.48 4.79
C LYS A 397 -26.19 8.34 4.67
N THR A 398 -25.44 9.41 5.00
CA THR A 398 -23.98 9.43 4.92
C THR A 398 -23.34 9.84 6.23
N THR A 399 -22.26 9.17 6.59
CA THR A 399 -21.36 9.56 7.67
C THR A 399 -20.06 10.04 7.04
N LEU A 400 -19.67 11.28 7.29
CA LEU A 400 -18.41 11.90 6.83
C LEU A 400 -17.43 11.95 7.99
N TYR A 401 -16.18 11.56 7.74
CA TYR A 401 -15.08 11.66 8.69
C TYR A 401 -14.03 12.64 8.17
N LEU A 402 -13.60 13.56 9.04
CA LEU A 402 -12.48 14.48 8.79
C LEU A 402 -11.29 13.97 9.58
N HIS A 403 -10.22 13.54 8.90
CA HIS A 403 -8.95 13.18 9.51
C HIS A 403 -8.07 14.42 9.57
N ILE A 404 -8.00 15.05 10.74
CA ILE A 404 -7.36 16.35 10.96
C ILE A 404 -5.91 16.11 11.33
N TRP A 405 -5.00 16.46 10.43
CA TRP A 405 -3.56 16.35 10.60
C TRP A 405 -2.96 17.60 11.25
N GLU A 406 -3.50 18.75 10.84
CA GLU A 406 -3.11 20.05 11.35
C GLU A 406 -4.31 20.66 12.10
N TRP A 407 -4.20 20.72 13.42
CA TRP A 407 -5.26 21.30 14.25
C TRP A 407 -5.33 22.80 14.03
N PRO A 408 -6.51 23.36 13.70
CA PRO A 408 -6.64 24.76 13.34
C PRO A 408 -6.43 25.68 14.54
N ALA A 409 -5.55 26.68 14.38
CA ALA A 409 -5.25 27.64 15.45
C ALA A 409 -6.46 28.51 15.83
N ASP A 410 -7.34 28.80 14.87
CA ASP A 410 -8.59 29.54 15.06
C ASP A 410 -9.79 28.63 15.41
N GLY A 411 -9.54 27.33 15.56
CA GLY A 411 -10.56 26.31 15.84
C GLY A 411 -11.50 26.04 14.67
N LYS A 412 -11.17 26.40 13.42
CA LYS A 412 -12.08 26.27 12.27
C LYS A 412 -11.46 25.49 11.11
N ILE A 413 -12.24 24.61 10.52
CA ILE A 413 -11.89 23.86 9.31
C ILE A 413 -12.97 24.09 8.25
N LEU A 414 -12.54 24.51 7.05
CA LEU A 414 -13.39 24.53 5.89
C LEU A 414 -13.38 23.16 5.19
N VAL A 415 -14.58 22.61 4.95
CA VAL A 415 -14.83 21.46 4.07
C VAL A 415 -15.35 22.02 2.73
N PRO A 416 -14.48 22.19 1.73
CA PRO A 416 -14.82 22.98 0.54
C PRO A 416 -15.96 22.33 -0.27
N GLY A 417 -16.87 23.18 -0.79
CA GLY A 417 -17.95 22.73 -1.65
C GLY A 417 -19.06 21.91 -1.00
N LEU A 418 -18.95 21.54 0.28
CA LEU A 418 -20.00 20.86 1.03
C LEU A 418 -20.97 21.89 1.61
N LYS A 419 -22.17 21.98 1.02
CA LYS A 419 -23.20 22.97 1.43
C LYS A 419 -24.37 22.39 2.19
N GLN A 420 -24.24 21.13 2.64
CA GLN A 420 -25.28 20.46 3.41
C GLN A 420 -25.01 20.60 4.91
N THR A 421 -26.09 20.85 5.67
CA THR A 421 -26.02 20.88 7.13
C THR A 421 -26.07 19.47 7.69
N PRO A 422 -25.08 19.03 8.48
CA PRO A 422 -25.12 17.72 9.13
C PRO A 422 -26.17 17.73 10.25
N ARG A 423 -26.78 16.57 10.47
CA ARG A 423 -27.67 16.34 11.61
C ARG A 423 -26.94 16.44 12.95
N SER A 424 -25.70 15.97 12.98
CA SER A 424 -24.84 15.98 14.15
C SER A 424 -23.36 16.07 13.75
N GLY A 425 -22.55 16.60 14.65
CA GLY A 425 -21.09 16.63 14.52
C GLY A 425 -20.42 16.46 15.88
N ARG A 426 -19.38 15.62 15.94
CA ARG A 426 -18.61 15.38 17.16
C ARG A 426 -17.18 14.94 16.82
N LEU A 427 -16.26 15.05 17.76
CA LEU A 427 -14.98 14.36 17.73
C LEU A 427 -15.18 12.89 18.09
N LEU A 428 -14.44 11.96 17.45
CA LEU A 428 -14.49 10.53 17.82
C LEU A 428 -13.90 10.33 19.21
N ALA A 429 -12.75 10.91 19.48
CA ALA A 429 -12.16 10.89 20.80
C ALA A 429 -12.96 11.80 21.75
N GLY A 430 -13.51 11.22 22.81
CA GLY A 430 -14.24 11.93 23.85
C GLY A 430 -15.64 12.44 23.48
N GLY A 431 -16.11 12.28 22.25
CA GLY A 431 -17.46 12.63 21.84
C GLY A 431 -17.80 14.12 21.86
N VAL A 432 -16.79 15.00 21.93
CA VAL A 432 -16.96 16.45 22.06
C VAL A 432 -17.75 17.01 20.86
N PRO A 433 -18.86 17.73 21.08
CA PRO A 433 -19.66 18.29 19.98
C PRO A 433 -18.87 19.28 19.12
N VAL A 434 -19.08 19.19 17.79
CA VAL A 434 -18.54 20.11 16.79
C VAL A 434 -19.70 20.88 16.18
N THR A 435 -19.62 22.20 16.19
CA THR A 435 -20.63 23.05 15.55
C THR A 435 -20.27 23.33 14.11
N THR A 436 -21.30 23.56 13.26
CA THR A 436 -21.07 23.82 11.84
C THR A 436 -21.84 25.03 11.36
N THR A 437 -21.29 25.71 10.37
CA THR A 437 -21.92 26.83 9.66
C THR A 437 -21.75 26.63 8.17
N ILE A 438 -22.80 26.81 7.37
CA ILE A 438 -22.71 26.79 5.91
C ILE A 438 -22.33 28.17 5.39
N THR A 439 -21.34 28.22 4.53
CA THR A 439 -20.86 29.41 3.85
C THR A 439 -20.91 29.23 2.32
N ASP A 440 -20.64 30.27 1.56
CA ASP A 440 -20.55 30.18 0.08
C ASP A 440 -19.41 29.24 -0.37
N SER A 441 -18.35 29.10 0.43
CA SER A 441 -17.20 28.25 0.15
C SER A 441 -17.40 26.78 0.58
N GLY A 442 -18.38 26.51 1.46
CA GLY A 442 -18.64 25.17 1.96
C GLY A 442 -19.00 25.14 3.45
N LEU A 443 -18.96 23.97 4.07
CA LEU A 443 -19.20 23.75 5.49
C LEU A 443 -17.96 24.16 6.30
N VAL A 444 -18.15 25.04 7.27
CA VAL A 444 -17.15 25.40 8.28
C VAL A 444 -17.45 24.64 9.57
N ALA A 445 -16.57 23.74 9.97
CA ALA A 445 -16.61 23.04 11.25
C ALA A 445 -15.82 23.83 12.28
N THR A 446 -16.43 24.07 13.47
CA THR A 446 -15.81 24.82 14.57
C THR A 446 -15.58 23.91 15.77
N PHE A 447 -14.33 23.84 16.18
CA PHE A 447 -13.82 23.00 17.25
C PHE A 447 -13.54 23.82 18.50
N ARG A 448 -13.67 23.19 19.66
CA ARG A 448 -13.32 23.80 20.96
C ARG A 448 -12.14 23.04 21.58
N GLY A 449 -11.23 23.77 22.20
CA GLY A 449 -10.08 23.20 22.90
C GLY A 449 -8.94 22.78 21.96
N THR A 450 -8.08 21.92 22.48
CA THR A 450 -6.89 21.40 21.79
C THR A 450 -7.20 20.11 21.04
N ALA A 451 -6.27 19.70 20.16
CA ALA A 451 -6.36 18.42 19.46
C ALA A 451 -6.49 17.26 20.47
N PRO A 452 -7.53 16.41 20.35
CA PRO A 452 -7.68 15.27 21.26
C PRO A 452 -6.67 14.16 20.99
N ASP A 453 -6.08 14.12 19.79
CA ASP A 453 -5.01 13.21 19.41
C ASP A 453 -3.90 14.00 18.71
N PRO A 454 -2.62 13.83 19.12
CA PRO A 454 -1.50 14.61 18.57
C PRO A 454 -1.10 14.14 17.16
N ASP A 455 -1.43 12.92 16.76
CA ASP A 455 -1.05 12.36 15.48
C ASP A 455 -2.07 12.67 14.38
N VAL A 456 -3.34 12.29 14.61
CA VAL A 456 -4.49 12.57 13.73
C VAL A 456 -5.75 12.57 14.57
N SER A 457 -6.38 13.72 14.73
CA SER A 457 -7.70 13.84 15.35
C SER A 457 -8.79 13.56 14.32
N VAL A 458 -9.91 12.92 14.73
CA VAL A 458 -11.00 12.61 13.82
C VAL A 458 -12.31 13.24 14.27
N ALA A 459 -12.94 14.00 13.36
CA ALA A 459 -14.31 14.47 13.54
C ALA A 459 -15.27 13.69 12.66
N VAL A 460 -16.46 13.44 13.14
CA VAL A 460 -17.53 12.71 12.44
C VAL A 460 -18.79 13.56 12.32
N PHE A 461 -19.37 13.57 11.12
CA PHE A 461 -20.60 14.27 10.79
C PHE A 461 -21.59 13.33 10.17
N GLU A 462 -22.85 13.39 10.61
CA GLU A 462 -23.94 12.56 10.07
C GLU A 462 -24.88 13.38 9.22
N PHE A 463 -25.23 12.86 8.02
CA PHE A 463 -26.15 13.45 7.08
C PHE A 463 -27.29 12.49 6.78
N ASP A 464 -28.50 13.02 6.62
CA ASP A 464 -29.68 12.24 6.25
C ASP A 464 -29.80 12.01 4.73
N THR A 465 -28.88 12.55 3.96
CA THR A 465 -28.83 12.49 2.48
C THR A 465 -27.44 12.06 2.01
N PRO A 466 -27.28 11.65 0.73
CA PRO A 466 -25.97 11.55 0.10
C PRO A 466 -25.21 12.87 0.13
N LEU A 467 -23.87 12.81 0.19
CA LEU A 467 -23.04 14.02 0.13
C LEU A 467 -23.04 14.62 -1.28
N GLU A 468 -23.18 15.94 -1.36
CA GLU A 468 -23.07 16.72 -2.58
C GLU A 468 -21.91 17.73 -2.42
N ILE A 469 -20.82 17.50 -3.16
CA ILE A 469 -19.64 18.39 -3.18
C ILE A 469 -19.67 19.19 -4.48
N THR A 470 -19.83 20.50 -4.40
CA THR A 470 -19.66 21.37 -5.56
C THR A 470 -18.19 21.54 -5.91
N ASN A 471 -17.85 21.57 -7.20
CA ASN A 471 -16.47 21.66 -7.72
C ASN A 471 -15.60 20.41 -7.47
N ALA A 472 -16.19 19.24 -7.17
CA ALA A 472 -15.46 18.00 -7.22
C ALA A 472 -15.02 17.71 -8.67
N THR A 473 -13.72 17.52 -8.89
CA THR A 473 -13.19 17.10 -10.19
C THR A 473 -13.45 15.60 -10.34
N ALA A 474 -13.77 15.15 -11.56
CA ALA A 474 -13.93 13.72 -11.83
C ALA A 474 -12.63 12.96 -11.48
N LEU A 475 -12.77 11.81 -10.80
CA LEU A 475 -11.62 10.96 -10.51
C LEU A 475 -11.09 10.32 -11.79
N PRO A 476 -9.76 10.21 -11.97
CA PRO A 476 -9.17 9.50 -13.09
C PRO A 476 -9.61 8.03 -13.08
N THR A 477 -9.84 7.47 -14.26
CA THR A 477 -10.19 6.04 -14.45
C THR A 477 -8.92 5.21 -14.55
N ASP A 478 -8.91 4.02 -13.97
CA ASP A 478 -7.85 3.05 -14.20
C ASP A 478 -7.98 2.48 -15.62
N THR A 479 -7.04 2.82 -16.50
CA THR A 479 -7.00 2.35 -17.90
C THR A 479 -6.39 0.96 -18.05
N GLY A 480 -6.08 0.27 -16.95
CA GLY A 480 -5.47 -1.06 -16.98
C GLY A 480 -3.98 -1.06 -17.31
N ALA A 481 -3.35 0.10 -17.42
CA ALA A 481 -1.89 0.14 -17.48
C ALA A 481 -1.34 -0.55 -16.24
N SER A 482 -0.61 -1.64 -16.44
CA SER A 482 0.05 -2.40 -15.38
C SER A 482 0.81 -1.42 -14.49
N GLY A 483 0.74 -1.67 -13.20
CA GLY A 483 1.48 -0.89 -12.22
C GLY A 483 2.89 -0.70 -12.75
N THR A 484 3.38 0.50 -12.63
CA THR A 484 4.70 0.91 -13.09
C THR A 484 5.69 -0.20 -12.80
N LEU A 485 6.27 -0.78 -13.83
CA LEU A 485 7.45 -1.64 -13.69
C LEU A 485 8.40 -0.88 -12.77
N LEU A 486 8.52 -1.35 -11.54
CA LEU A 486 9.52 -0.81 -10.65
C LEU A 486 10.86 -1.05 -11.32
N ASP A 487 11.50 0.02 -11.70
CA ASP A 487 12.90 -0.03 -12.07
C ASP A 487 13.68 -0.34 -10.78
N PRO A 488 14.17 -1.57 -10.57
CA PRO A 488 14.92 -1.91 -9.36
C PRO A 488 16.23 -1.11 -9.25
N SER A 489 16.63 -0.40 -10.31
CA SER A 489 17.75 0.56 -10.26
C SER A 489 17.37 1.88 -9.59
N LYS A 490 16.07 2.10 -9.32
CA LYS A 490 15.53 3.26 -8.61
C LYS A 490 15.06 2.90 -7.20
N SER A 491 15.84 2.13 -6.47
CA SER A 491 15.85 2.27 -5.02
C SER A 491 16.16 3.75 -4.73
N PRO A 492 15.40 4.44 -3.85
CA PRO A 492 15.76 5.80 -3.51
C PRO A 492 17.22 5.80 -3.03
N PRO A 493 18.00 6.83 -3.39
CA PRO A 493 19.38 6.91 -2.95
C PRO A 493 19.40 6.74 -1.44
N ALA A 494 20.29 5.86 -0.97
CA ALA A 494 20.60 5.76 0.44
C ALA A 494 21.15 7.13 0.87
N HIS A 495 20.34 7.92 1.55
CA HIS A 495 20.78 9.11 2.28
C HIS A 495 21.13 8.72 3.71
#